data_29acac2663d7190359a6cf728ebae415
#
_entry.id   29acac2663d7190359a6cf728ebae415
#
_cell.length_a   1.000
_cell.length_b   1.000
_cell.length_c   1.000
_cell.angle_alpha   90.00
_cell.angle_beta   90.00
_cell.angle_gamma   90.00
#
_symmetry.space_group_name_H-M   'P 1'
#
loop_
_entity.id
_entity.type
_entity.pdbx_description
1 polymer ?
#
loop_
_entity_poly.entity_id
_entity_poly.type
_entity_poly.pdbx_seq_one_letter_code
_entity_poly.pdbx_strand_id
1 'polypeptide(L)'
;MKFIKSLKFLRPIIRRLNIGSFEFRLNMNALKRVHYAYICFHAAKLGKKLGYKKISVIEYGVAGGQGLMILEKHIKEIEKIFNIEIDIYGFDTGEGLPEPIDYRDLPYHWKKGFFKMKKNDLKSNLKKSK
;
A
#
# COMPACT_ATOMS: atom_id res chain seq x y z
N MET A 1 -15.95 12.87 18.48
CA MET A 1 -15.82 12.84 17.00
C MET A 1 -15.67 14.22 16.33
N LYS A 2 -16.17 15.33 16.88
CA LYS A 2 -15.99 16.70 16.34
C LYS A 2 -14.54 17.21 16.41
N PHE A 3 -13.76 16.86 17.43
CA PHE A 3 -12.39 17.32 17.65
C PHE A 3 -11.40 16.86 16.58
N ILE A 4 -11.57 15.65 16.04
CA ILE A 4 -10.70 15.09 14.99
C ILE A 4 -10.87 15.83 13.64
N LYS A 5 -12.07 16.38 13.37
CA LYS A 5 -12.32 17.15 12.14
C LYS A 5 -11.55 18.48 12.11
N SER A 6 -11.33 19.10 13.27
CA SER A 6 -10.61 20.36 13.41
C SER A 6 -9.10 20.22 13.17
N LEU A 7 -8.52 19.02 13.35
CA LEU A 7 -7.08 18.79 13.22
C LEU A 7 -6.64 18.37 11.80
N LYS A 8 -7.53 18.42 10.83
CA LYS A 8 -7.23 17.99 9.44
C LYS A 8 -6.07 18.77 8.80
N PHE A 9 -5.88 20.02 9.17
CA PHE A 9 -4.78 20.85 8.66
C PHE A 9 -3.41 20.37 9.15
N LEU A 10 -3.34 19.61 10.26
CA LEU A 10 -2.09 19.05 10.79
C LEU A 10 -1.66 17.74 10.07
N ARG A 11 -2.49 17.16 9.22
CA ARG A 11 -2.19 15.89 8.52
C ARG A 11 -0.83 15.87 7.80
N PRO A 12 -0.44 16.91 7.04
CA PRO A 12 0.86 16.89 6.37
C PRO A 12 2.02 16.79 7.36
N ILE A 13 1.91 17.51 8.48
CA ILE A 13 2.92 17.52 9.54
C ILE A 13 2.97 16.17 10.24
N ILE A 14 1.82 15.63 10.67
CA ILE A 14 1.70 14.31 11.29
C ILE A 14 2.30 13.23 10.39
N ARG A 15 2.00 13.27 9.09
CA ARG A 15 2.53 12.33 8.10
C ARG A 15 4.04 12.46 7.92
N ARG A 16 4.55 13.69 7.81
CA ARG A 16 5.98 13.95 7.58
C ARG A 16 6.84 13.52 8.77
N LEU A 17 6.35 13.80 9.98
CA LEU A 17 7.09 13.55 11.23
C LEU A 17 6.70 12.22 11.91
N ASN A 18 5.78 11.43 11.32
CA ASN A 18 5.25 10.18 11.90
C ASN A 18 4.73 10.34 13.35
N ILE A 19 4.07 11.45 13.65
CA ILE A 19 3.60 11.77 14.99
C ILE A 19 2.45 10.83 15.39
N GLY A 20 2.57 10.21 16.56
CA GLY A 20 1.55 9.37 17.18
C GLY A 20 1.61 7.90 16.72
N SER A 21 0.69 7.08 17.26
CA SER A 21 0.59 5.66 16.92
C SER A 21 0.16 5.45 15.46
N PHE A 22 0.39 4.25 14.94
CA PHE A 22 -0.08 3.88 13.59
C PHE A 22 -1.61 4.07 13.47
N GLU A 23 -2.36 3.58 14.46
CA GLU A 23 -3.83 3.71 14.48
C GLU A 23 -4.30 5.17 14.54
N PHE A 24 -3.62 6.01 15.32
CA PHE A 24 -3.89 7.46 15.32
C PHE A 24 -3.68 8.07 13.94
N ARG A 25 -2.53 7.80 13.29
CA ARG A 25 -2.23 8.29 11.94
C ARG A 25 -3.21 7.75 10.88
N LEU A 26 -3.66 6.50 11.05
CA LEU A 26 -4.67 5.89 10.20
C LEU A 26 -6.01 6.64 10.31
N ASN A 27 -6.48 6.87 11.54
CA ASN A 27 -7.74 7.58 11.82
C ASN A 27 -7.70 9.06 11.37
N MET A 28 -6.52 9.67 11.40
CA MET A 28 -6.29 11.02 10.89
C MET A 28 -6.13 11.10 9.39
N ASN A 29 -6.15 9.99 8.65
CA ASN A 29 -5.79 9.92 7.22
C ASN A 29 -4.39 10.52 6.96
N ALA A 30 -3.47 10.37 7.88
CA ALA A 30 -2.12 10.92 7.82
C ALA A 30 -1.07 9.89 7.34
N LEU A 31 -1.48 8.83 6.68
CA LEU A 31 -0.62 7.83 6.05
C LEU A 31 -0.61 7.99 4.52
N LYS A 32 0.49 7.61 3.87
CA LYS A 32 0.52 7.48 2.40
C LYS A 32 -0.34 6.28 1.99
N ARG A 33 -1.12 6.39 0.89
CA ARG A 33 -2.04 5.33 0.45
C ARG A 33 -2.82 4.75 1.64
N VAL A 34 -3.54 5.60 2.34
CA VAL A 34 -4.25 5.26 3.59
C VAL A 34 -5.18 4.04 3.45
N HIS A 35 -5.74 3.81 2.27
CA HIS A 35 -6.55 2.62 1.98
C HIS A 35 -5.74 1.31 2.11
N TYR A 36 -4.46 1.29 1.70
CA TYR A 36 -3.58 0.13 1.93
C TYR A 36 -3.36 -0.10 3.42
N ALA A 37 -3.03 0.97 4.14
CA ALA A 37 -2.84 0.90 5.58
C ALA A 37 -4.09 0.41 6.31
N TYR A 38 -5.27 0.92 5.92
CA TYR A 38 -6.56 0.53 6.51
C TYR A 38 -6.86 -0.96 6.32
N ILE A 39 -6.78 -1.44 5.07
CA ILE A 39 -7.08 -2.84 4.76
C ILE A 39 -6.11 -3.77 5.51
N CYS A 40 -4.80 -3.51 5.45
CA CYS A 40 -3.80 -4.36 6.11
C CYS A 40 -3.93 -4.34 7.63
N PHE A 41 -4.20 -3.18 8.24
CA PHE A 41 -4.40 -3.06 9.68
C PHE A 41 -5.59 -3.90 10.16
N HIS A 42 -6.73 -3.78 9.48
CA HIS A 42 -7.93 -4.52 9.85
C HIS A 42 -7.82 -6.02 9.54
N ALA A 43 -7.17 -6.40 8.43
CA ALA A 43 -6.90 -7.80 8.11
C ALA A 43 -5.98 -8.44 9.16
N ALA A 44 -4.90 -7.77 9.57
CA ALA A 44 -4.02 -8.25 10.62
C ALA A 44 -4.71 -8.38 11.98
N LYS A 45 -5.52 -7.38 12.35
CA LYS A 45 -6.35 -7.41 13.55
C LYS A 45 -7.30 -8.61 13.56
N LEU A 46 -7.98 -8.84 12.44
CA LEU A 46 -8.89 -10.00 12.27
C LEU A 46 -8.11 -11.31 12.29
N GLY A 47 -7.02 -11.42 11.54
CA GLY A 47 -6.17 -12.60 11.49
C GLY A 47 -5.68 -12.99 12.89
N LYS A 48 -5.22 -12.00 13.66
CA LYS A 48 -4.82 -12.23 15.06
C LYS A 48 -5.97 -12.73 15.92
N LYS A 49 -7.16 -12.13 15.78
CA LYS A 49 -8.38 -12.57 16.52
C LYS A 49 -8.77 -14.01 16.18
N LEU A 50 -8.57 -14.42 14.93
CA LEU A 50 -8.85 -15.79 14.45
C LEU A 50 -7.75 -16.80 14.77
N GLY A 51 -6.67 -16.37 15.43
CA GLY A 51 -5.56 -17.27 15.82
C GLY A 51 -4.52 -17.51 14.72
N TYR A 52 -4.59 -16.82 13.59
CA TYR A 52 -3.57 -16.93 12.55
C TYR A 52 -2.25 -16.32 13.03
N LYS A 53 -1.16 -17.01 12.74
CA LYS A 53 0.20 -16.53 12.98
C LYS A 53 0.74 -15.73 11.78
N LYS A 54 0.13 -15.94 10.62
CA LYS A 54 0.58 -15.38 9.34
C LYS A 54 -0.61 -15.12 8.42
N ILE A 55 -0.53 -14.04 7.65
CA ILE A 55 -1.45 -13.70 6.56
C ILE A 55 -0.65 -13.25 5.32
N SER A 56 -1.31 -13.17 4.18
CA SER A 56 -0.71 -12.67 2.94
C SER A 56 -1.47 -11.48 2.40
N VAL A 57 -0.74 -10.53 1.82
CA VAL A 57 -1.28 -9.37 1.11
C VAL A 57 -0.81 -9.45 -0.34
N ILE A 58 -1.74 -9.25 -1.27
CA ILE A 58 -1.49 -9.36 -2.70
C ILE A 58 -1.82 -8.04 -3.37
N GLU A 59 -0.89 -7.52 -4.18
CA GLU A 59 -1.10 -6.37 -5.07
C GLU A 59 -1.08 -6.84 -6.53
N TYR A 60 -2.17 -6.61 -7.25
CA TYR A 60 -2.24 -6.81 -8.68
C TYR A 60 -2.02 -5.47 -9.39
N GLY A 61 -1.11 -5.44 -10.37
CA GLY A 61 -0.74 -4.21 -11.08
C GLY A 61 0.26 -3.38 -10.28
N VAL A 62 1.51 -3.84 -10.24
CA VAL A 62 2.60 -3.26 -9.45
C VAL A 62 3.22 -2.02 -10.11
N ALA A 63 3.27 -2.00 -11.45
CA ALA A 63 3.89 -0.94 -12.25
C ALA A 63 5.30 -0.56 -11.74
N GLY A 64 5.52 0.69 -11.33
CA GLY A 64 6.78 1.18 -10.79
C GLY A 64 7.05 0.82 -9.32
N GLY A 65 6.21 -0.01 -8.66
CA GLY A 65 6.42 -0.55 -7.32
C GLY A 65 6.16 0.41 -6.16
N GLN A 66 5.66 1.60 -6.43
CA GLN A 66 5.34 2.58 -5.38
C GLN A 66 4.34 2.03 -4.34
N GLY A 67 3.39 1.19 -4.78
CA GLY A 67 2.44 0.50 -3.93
C GLY A 67 3.14 -0.42 -2.95
N LEU A 68 3.91 -1.36 -3.46
CA LEU A 68 4.66 -2.34 -2.66
C LEU A 68 5.61 -1.67 -1.65
N MET A 69 6.36 -0.65 -2.07
CA MET A 69 7.26 0.08 -1.16
C MET A 69 6.52 0.76 0.01
N ILE A 70 5.33 1.29 -0.24
CA ILE A 70 4.51 1.90 0.82
C ILE A 70 3.90 0.81 1.69
N LEU A 71 3.46 -0.29 1.08
CA LEU A 71 2.90 -1.46 1.76
C LEU A 71 3.91 -2.07 2.73
N GLU A 72 5.17 -2.28 2.32
CA GLU A 72 6.23 -2.77 3.22
C GLU A 72 6.41 -1.88 4.45
N LYS A 73 6.35 -0.55 4.27
CA LYS A 73 6.46 0.39 5.40
C LYS A 73 5.31 0.24 6.39
N HIS A 74 4.09 0.10 5.89
CA HIS A 74 2.91 -0.11 6.75
C HIS A 74 2.97 -1.45 7.47
N ILE A 75 3.28 -2.51 6.73
CA ILE A 75 3.32 -3.88 7.26
C ILE A 75 4.35 -4.01 8.38
N LYS A 76 5.52 -3.40 8.23
CA LYS A 76 6.55 -3.39 9.29
C LYS A 76 6.04 -2.86 10.63
N GLU A 77 5.14 -1.87 10.63
CA GLU A 77 4.53 -1.34 11.85
C GLU A 77 3.37 -2.24 12.32
N ILE A 78 2.53 -2.71 11.39
CA ILE A 78 1.35 -3.54 11.67
C ILE A 78 1.75 -4.88 12.29
N GLU A 79 2.82 -5.53 11.78
CA GLU A 79 3.36 -6.78 12.33
C GLU A 79 3.74 -6.63 13.81
N LYS A 80 4.37 -5.49 14.17
CA LYS A 80 4.74 -5.21 15.56
C LYS A 80 3.53 -5.00 16.47
N ILE A 81 2.47 -4.36 15.94
CA ILE A 81 1.25 -4.07 16.72
C ILE A 81 0.49 -5.36 17.04
N PHE A 82 0.35 -6.25 16.07
CA PHE A 82 -0.49 -7.43 16.22
C PHE A 82 0.30 -8.72 16.49
N ASN A 83 1.63 -8.69 16.43
CA ASN A 83 2.50 -9.86 16.51
C ASN A 83 2.00 -10.97 15.55
N ILE A 84 1.87 -10.63 14.27
CA ILE A 84 1.45 -11.49 13.17
C ILE A 84 2.40 -11.26 11.99
N GLU A 85 2.82 -12.32 11.31
CA GLU A 85 3.66 -12.21 10.11
C GLU A 85 2.79 -11.91 8.89
N ILE A 86 3.28 -11.05 7.98
CA ILE A 86 2.55 -10.68 6.77
C ILE A 86 3.47 -10.81 5.56
N ASP A 87 3.20 -11.79 4.69
CA ASP A 87 3.85 -11.89 3.38
C ASP A 87 3.24 -10.90 2.40
N ILE A 88 4.09 -10.36 1.51
CA ILE A 88 3.68 -9.42 0.47
C ILE A 88 4.01 -10.02 -0.90
N TYR A 89 3.01 -10.09 -1.76
CA TYR A 89 3.15 -10.55 -3.14
C TYR A 89 2.69 -9.47 -4.11
N GLY A 90 3.51 -9.21 -5.13
CA GLY A 90 3.18 -8.33 -6.24
C GLY A 90 3.06 -9.11 -7.55
N PHE A 91 1.94 -8.97 -8.24
CA PHE A 91 1.72 -9.60 -9.56
C PHE A 91 1.60 -8.52 -10.63
N ASP A 92 2.47 -8.61 -11.62
CA ASP A 92 2.50 -7.69 -12.77
C ASP A 92 3.15 -8.38 -13.98
N THR A 93 2.71 -8.07 -15.18
CA THR A 93 3.34 -8.57 -16.41
C THR A 93 4.74 -7.99 -16.59
N GLY A 94 4.96 -6.79 -16.08
CA GLY A 94 6.18 -6.01 -16.26
C GLY A 94 6.26 -5.27 -17.60
N GLU A 95 5.33 -5.55 -18.53
CA GLU A 95 5.33 -4.98 -19.90
C GLU A 95 4.56 -3.64 -19.98
N GLY A 96 3.85 -3.28 -18.92
CA GLY A 96 2.97 -2.12 -18.91
C GLY A 96 1.61 -2.42 -19.52
N LEU A 97 0.89 -1.36 -19.91
CA LEU A 97 -0.44 -1.49 -20.50
C LEU A 97 -0.38 -2.17 -21.87
N PRO A 98 -1.36 -3.01 -22.22
CA PRO A 98 -1.50 -3.57 -23.56
C PRO A 98 -1.85 -2.49 -24.58
N GLU A 99 -1.87 -2.86 -25.87
CA GLU A 99 -2.39 -1.98 -26.92
C GLU A 99 -3.88 -1.73 -26.70
N PRO A 100 -4.35 -0.48 -26.73
CA PRO A 100 -5.77 -0.18 -26.70
C PRO A 100 -6.49 -0.84 -27.89
N ILE A 101 -7.63 -1.48 -27.63
CA ILE A 101 -8.41 -2.19 -28.66
C ILE A 101 -9.47 -1.25 -29.24
N ASP A 102 -10.13 -0.44 -28.40
CA ASP A 102 -11.16 0.49 -28.84
C ASP A 102 -11.25 1.74 -27.95
N TYR A 103 -12.27 2.56 -28.15
CA TYR A 103 -12.45 3.85 -27.43
C TYR A 103 -12.62 3.69 -25.91
N ARG A 104 -13.06 2.52 -25.42
CA ARG A 104 -13.25 2.24 -23.97
C ARG A 104 -11.92 2.16 -23.23
N ASP A 105 -10.85 1.83 -23.95
CA ASP A 105 -9.50 1.81 -23.41
C ASP A 105 -8.86 3.21 -23.36
N LEU A 106 -9.61 4.25 -23.73
CA LEU A 106 -9.17 5.64 -23.74
C LEU A 106 -7.83 5.84 -24.48
N PRO A 107 -7.72 5.50 -25.78
CA PRO A 107 -6.45 5.50 -26.52
C PRO A 107 -5.78 6.87 -26.67
N TYR A 108 -6.53 7.95 -26.37
CA TYR A 108 -6.02 9.32 -26.30
C TYR A 108 -5.30 9.61 -24.95
N HIS A 109 -5.54 8.83 -23.92
CA HIS A 109 -4.87 8.93 -22.61
C HIS A 109 -3.81 7.85 -22.39
N TRP A 110 -4.09 6.63 -22.80
CA TRP A 110 -3.30 5.47 -22.50
C TRP A 110 -2.70 4.88 -23.77
N LYS A 111 -1.41 4.49 -23.69
CA LYS A 111 -0.70 3.87 -24.80
C LYS A 111 -0.03 2.59 -24.32
N LYS A 112 0.21 1.68 -25.25
CA LYS A 112 0.99 0.47 -25.02
C LYS A 112 2.29 0.75 -24.30
N GLY A 113 2.62 -0.06 -23.31
CA GLY A 113 3.85 0.05 -22.54
C GLY A 113 3.86 1.16 -21.47
N PHE A 114 2.77 1.94 -21.30
CA PHE A 114 2.66 2.82 -20.15
C PHE A 114 2.71 1.99 -18.87
N PHE A 115 3.37 2.52 -17.83
CA PHE A 115 3.61 1.85 -16.56
C PHE A 115 4.50 0.60 -16.64
N LYS A 116 5.32 0.47 -17.68
CA LYS A 116 6.31 -0.61 -17.80
C LYS A 116 7.20 -0.66 -16.58
N MET A 117 7.41 -1.87 -16.05
CA MET A 117 8.17 -2.09 -14.83
C MET A 117 9.69 -2.18 -15.12
N LYS A 118 10.47 -1.47 -14.33
CA LYS A 118 11.94 -1.68 -14.26
C LYS A 118 12.23 -2.69 -13.14
N LYS A 119 12.16 -3.98 -13.46
CA LYS A 119 12.25 -5.08 -12.48
C LYS A 119 13.49 -5.02 -11.59
N ASN A 120 14.65 -4.66 -12.13
CA ASN A 120 15.89 -4.60 -11.37
C ASN A 120 15.87 -3.46 -10.34
N ASP A 121 15.41 -2.28 -10.75
CA ASP A 121 15.30 -1.12 -9.88
C ASP A 121 14.28 -1.39 -8.76
N LEU A 122 13.19 -2.08 -9.09
CA LEU A 122 12.18 -2.45 -8.11
C LEU A 122 12.72 -3.44 -7.08
N LYS A 123 13.36 -4.53 -7.52
CA LYS A 123 13.93 -5.55 -6.62
C LYS A 123 14.95 -4.97 -5.65
N SER A 124 15.79 -4.00 -6.08
CA SER A 124 16.76 -3.36 -5.20
C SER A 124 16.12 -2.52 -4.08
N ASN A 125 14.90 -2.03 -4.30
CA ASN A 125 14.18 -1.16 -3.37
C ASN A 125 13.23 -1.93 -2.43
N LEU A 126 12.88 -3.18 -2.76
CA LEU A 126 12.01 -4.03 -1.96
C LEU A 126 12.85 -4.92 -1.04
N LYS A 127 12.37 -5.09 0.19
CA LYS A 127 13.05 -5.90 1.21
C LYS A 127 12.28 -7.18 1.55
N LYS A 128 10.97 -7.16 1.40
CA LYS A 128 10.08 -8.23 1.85
C LYS A 128 9.14 -8.74 0.76
N SER A 129 8.76 -7.90 -0.19
CA SER A 129 7.84 -8.26 -1.27
C SER A 129 8.45 -9.26 -2.25
N LYS A 130 7.61 -10.21 -2.70
CA LYS A 130 7.95 -11.29 -3.65
C LYS A 130 7.19 -11.10 -4.95
#